data_b6e2fcf9f5d805c3abcb9d9254e210ca
#
_entry.id   b6e2fcf9f5d805c3abcb9d9254e210ca
#
_cell.length_a   1.000
_cell.length_b   1.000
_cell.length_c   1.000
_cell.angle_alpha   90.00
_cell.angle_beta   90.00
_cell.angle_gamma   90.00
#
_symmetry.space_group_name_H-M   'P 1'
#
loop_
_entity.id
_entity.type
_entity.pdbx_description
1 polymer ?
#
loop_
_entity_poly.entity_id
_entity_poly.type
_entity_poly.pdbx_seq_one_letter_code
_entity_poly.pdbx_strand_id
1 'polypeptide(L)'
;KRIFVFIPTLIVISLLAFVISLNSPTDPVERLVNSAVNESDLSSESSASEELRQEVRKKLGLDLPVFYINLASLAESDTLYRIAERSHQENLSKLTKQYGNWSEIQAYYSSLKNLEKAVSQFKVDSSLIKAYSNNKLTTYKNKSILGAKSLFELNDDNKITEQISVLDSLYQLRLFSSLNPILEIVKLKYSEIKRNTTNWKNYIPSIQFNGFSNQYHLWLFGDSDRNRGGVIRGDFGKSYIDNKSIGDKMLEMFPYSFFLVIISIILAYLISIPLGIYSAYKKDTLFDNVVSVLVFML
;
A
#
# COMPACT_ATOMS: atom_id res chain seq x y z
N LYS A 1 22.00 33.78 2.63
CA LYS A 1 20.62 33.74 2.09
C LYS A 1 20.37 32.47 1.22
N ARG A 2 21.25 32.08 0.28
CA ARG A 2 21.05 30.93 -0.62
C ARG A 2 20.96 29.58 0.13
N ILE A 3 21.74 29.35 1.18
CA ILE A 3 21.70 28.14 2.00
C ILE A 3 20.37 28.01 2.74
N PHE A 4 19.80 29.12 3.23
CA PHE A 4 18.49 29.10 3.90
C PHE A 4 17.32 28.73 2.98
N VAL A 5 17.43 28.98 1.68
CA VAL A 5 16.42 28.57 0.69
C VAL A 5 16.66 27.14 0.24
N PHE A 6 17.92 26.69 0.22
CA PHE A 6 18.28 25.34 -0.23
C PHE A 6 17.71 24.22 0.65
N ILE A 7 17.75 24.37 1.99
CA ILE A 7 17.21 23.36 2.91
C ILE A 7 15.70 23.14 2.74
N PRO A 8 14.83 24.19 2.76
CA PRO A 8 13.42 24.01 2.49
C PRO A 8 13.12 23.39 1.12
N THR A 9 13.87 23.79 0.07
CA THR A 9 13.67 23.19 -1.27
C THR A 9 14.02 21.72 -1.31
N LEU A 10 15.08 21.27 -0.63
CA LEU A 10 15.42 19.86 -0.50
C LEU A 10 14.30 19.07 0.21
N ILE A 11 13.75 19.63 1.30
CA ILE A 11 12.63 19.00 2.01
C ILE A 11 11.43 18.86 1.09
N VAL A 12 11.05 19.89 0.36
CA VAL A 12 9.93 19.84 -0.58
C VAL A 12 10.16 18.81 -1.69
N ILE A 13 11.37 18.79 -2.28
CA ILE A 13 11.72 17.81 -3.32
C ILE A 13 11.67 16.38 -2.77
N SER A 14 12.19 16.15 -1.56
CA SER A 14 12.18 14.83 -0.93
C SER A 14 10.75 14.36 -0.61
N LEU A 15 9.88 15.26 -0.17
CA LEU A 15 8.45 14.97 0.05
C LEU A 15 7.75 14.61 -1.25
N LEU A 16 7.97 15.39 -2.31
CA LEU A 16 7.39 15.12 -3.63
C LEU A 16 7.87 13.77 -4.19
N ALA A 17 9.17 13.49 -4.12
CA ALA A 17 9.74 12.22 -4.56
C ALA A 17 9.13 11.03 -3.79
N PHE A 18 8.96 11.18 -2.47
CA PHE A 18 8.35 10.16 -1.65
C PHE A 18 6.86 9.94 -1.99
N VAL A 19 6.08 11.01 -2.17
CA VAL A 19 4.66 10.92 -2.58
C VAL A 19 4.52 10.26 -3.94
N ILE A 20 5.40 10.56 -4.90
CA ILE A 20 5.40 9.90 -6.21
C ILE A 20 5.69 8.40 -6.05
N SER A 21 6.62 8.03 -5.18
CA SER A 21 6.95 6.61 -4.94
C SER A 21 5.79 5.82 -4.31
N LEU A 22 4.99 6.45 -3.44
CA LEU A 22 3.79 5.84 -2.85
C LEU A 22 2.69 5.53 -3.88
N ASN A 23 2.59 6.36 -4.91
CA ASN A 23 1.60 6.20 -5.98
C ASN A 23 2.07 5.29 -7.12
N SER A 24 3.17 4.55 -6.93
CA SER A 24 3.62 3.56 -7.91
C SER A 24 2.55 2.49 -8.15
N PRO A 25 2.21 2.18 -9.41
CA PRO A 25 1.12 1.26 -9.74
C PRO A 25 1.41 -0.20 -9.35
N THR A 26 2.62 -0.50 -8.92
CA THR A 26 3.02 -1.86 -8.56
C THR A 26 3.18 -2.01 -7.06
N ASP A 27 2.44 -2.95 -6.48
CA ASP A 27 2.60 -3.30 -5.06
C ASP A 27 3.92 -4.07 -4.86
N PRO A 28 4.89 -3.51 -4.10
CA PRO A 28 6.15 -4.19 -3.84
C PRO A 28 5.98 -5.47 -3.01
N VAL A 29 4.92 -5.56 -2.21
CA VAL A 29 4.63 -6.75 -1.38
C VAL A 29 4.26 -7.92 -2.27
N GLU A 30 3.32 -7.72 -3.20
CA GLU A 30 2.89 -8.77 -4.13
C GLU A 30 4.05 -9.30 -4.97
N ARG A 31 4.95 -8.41 -5.42
CA ARG A 31 6.14 -8.84 -6.17
C ARG A 31 7.07 -9.71 -5.35
N LEU A 32 7.39 -9.31 -4.12
CA LEU A 32 8.29 -10.06 -3.25
C LEU A 32 7.68 -11.38 -2.80
N VAL A 33 6.39 -11.40 -2.49
CA VAL A 33 5.68 -12.62 -2.13
C VAL A 33 5.62 -13.58 -3.31
N ASN A 34 5.27 -13.11 -4.50
CA ASN A 34 5.20 -13.95 -5.70
C ASN A 34 6.58 -14.50 -6.10
N SER A 35 7.67 -13.73 -5.93
CA SER A 35 9.01 -14.23 -6.18
C SER A 35 9.42 -15.31 -5.18
N ALA A 36 9.09 -15.15 -3.90
CA ALA A 36 9.37 -16.13 -2.86
C ALA A 36 8.53 -17.41 -2.99
N VAL A 37 7.28 -17.30 -3.44
CA VAL A 37 6.38 -18.46 -3.67
C VAL A 37 6.79 -19.25 -4.91
N ASN A 38 7.31 -18.61 -5.96
CA ASN A 38 7.82 -19.31 -7.15
C ASN A 38 9.09 -20.12 -6.88
N GLU A 39 9.83 -19.82 -5.81
CA GLU A 39 11.02 -20.56 -5.39
C GLU A 39 10.68 -21.74 -4.45
N SER A 40 9.51 -21.73 -3.81
CA SER A 40 9.04 -22.80 -2.93
C SER A 40 7.80 -23.45 -3.52
N ASP A 41 7.79 -24.78 -3.64
CA ASP A 41 6.69 -25.57 -4.21
C ASP A 41 5.29 -25.10 -3.84
N LEU A 42 4.42 -25.01 -4.84
CA LEU A 42 3.04 -24.51 -4.91
C LEU A 42 2.01 -25.17 -3.95
N SER A 43 2.42 -25.79 -2.85
CA SER A 43 1.53 -26.56 -1.99
C SER A 43 1.24 -25.97 -0.60
N SER A 44 1.74 -24.78 -0.27
CA SER A 44 1.52 -24.20 1.06
C SER A 44 0.38 -23.19 1.08
N GLU A 45 -0.67 -23.60 1.73
CA GLU A 45 -1.85 -22.95 2.29
C GLU A 45 -1.86 -21.40 2.34
N SER A 46 -3.04 -20.84 2.08
CA SER A 46 -3.35 -19.40 2.10
C SER A 46 -2.90 -18.65 3.38
N SER A 47 -2.78 -19.34 4.51
CA SER A 47 -2.29 -18.80 5.78
C SER A 47 -0.80 -18.47 5.76
N ALA A 48 0.06 -19.32 5.18
CA ALA A 48 1.49 -19.08 5.05
C ALA A 48 1.78 -17.88 4.14
N SER A 49 0.98 -17.71 3.09
CA SER A 49 1.03 -16.56 2.20
C SER A 49 0.69 -15.23 2.91
N GLU A 50 -0.26 -15.22 3.83
CA GLU A 50 -0.64 -14.03 4.60
C GLU A 50 0.42 -13.65 5.64
N GLU A 51 0.99 -14.62 6.35
CA GLU A 51 2.10 -14.40 7.29
C GLU A 51 3.32 -13.83 6.55
N LEU A 52 3.65 -14.36 5.39
CA LEU A 52 4.72 -13.86 4.54
C LEU A 52 4.46 -12.42 4.07
N ARG A 53 3.22 -12.10 3.67
CA ARG A 53 2.83 -10.72 3.32
C ARG A 53 3.03 -9.77 4.49
N GLN A 54 2.61 -10.14 5.69
CA GLN A 54 2.78 -9.31 6.89
C GLN A 54 4.25 -9.12 7.23
N GLU A 55 5.07 -10.16 7.12
CA GLU A 55 6.51 -10.08 7.35
C GLU A 55 7.18 -9.14 6.33
N VAL A 56 6.86 -9.30 5.03
CA VAL A 56 7.37 -8.43 3.97
C VAL A 56 6.94 -6.98 4.20
N ARG A 57 5.66 -6.72 4.54
CA ARG A 57 5.18 -5.37 4.86
C ARG A 57 5.93 -4.75 6.03
N LYS A 58 6.13 -5.52 7.10
CA LYS A 58 6.90 -5.06 8.26
C LYS A 58 8.35 -4.75 7.90
N LYS A 59 8.99 -5.61 7.11
CA LYS A 59 10.35 -5.39 6.61
C LYS A 59 10.47 -4.16 5.71
N LEU A 60 9.44 -3.89 4.89
CA LEU A 60 9.35 -2.71 4.04
C LEU A 60 8.92 -1.43 4.79
N GLY A 61 8.44 -1.54 6.02
CA GLY A 61 7.89 -0.43 6.78
C GLY A 61 6.49 0.00 6.36
N LEU A 62 5.80 -0.80 5.55
CA LEU A 62 4.44 -0.52 5.07
C LEU A 62 3.36 -0.80 6.14
N ASP A 63 3.77 -1.28 7.30
CA ASP A 63 2.98 -1.41 8.53
C ASP A 63 2.96 -0.12 9.36
N LEU A 64 3.66 0.93 8.90
CA LEU A 64 3.75 2.24 9.54
C LEU A 64 2.85 3.27 8.82
N PRO A 65 2.40 4.32 9.52
CA PRO A 65 1.73 5.45 8.90
C PRO A 65 2.65 6.17 7.91
N VAL A 66 2.09 6.83 6.91
CA VAL A 66 2.87 7.41 5.80
C VAL A 66 3.76 8.56 6.25
N PHE A 67 3.20 9.52 7.01
CA PHE A 67 3.88 10.75 7.44
C PHE A 67 3.78 10.97 8.95
N TYR A 68 4.52 11.96 9.43
CA TYR A 68 4.51 12.41 10.84
C TYR A 68 3.12 12.85 11.31
N ILE A 69 2.32 13.40 10.40
CA ILE A 69 0.99 13.93 10.65
C ILE A 69 0.05 13.38 9.58
N ASN A 70 -1.11 12.91 10.01
CA ASN A 70 -2.20 12.54 9.13
C ASN A 70 -3.39 13.47 9.38
N LEU A 71 -3.97 13.98 8.29
CA LEU A 71 -5.20 14.76 8.30
C LEU A 71 -6.32 13.81 7.86
N ALA A 72 -7.18 13.46 8.79
CA ALA A 72 -8.23 12.48 8.61
C ALA A 72 -9.54 12.97 9.20
N SER A 73 -10.63 12.24 9.03
CA SER A 73 -11.83 12.44 9.82
C SER A 73 -11.71 11.73 11.18
N LEU A 74 -12.51 12.16 12.16
CA LEU A 74 -12.57 11.51 13.47
C LEU A 74 -13.05 10.05 13.38
N ALA A 75 -13.73 9.67 12.29
CA ALA A 75 -14.15 8.32 12.01
C ALA A 75 -13.05 7.45 11.42
N GLU A 76 -12.05 8.07 10.78
CA GLU A 76 -11.01 7.37 10.06
C GLU A 76 -10.04 6.68 11.01
N SER A 77 -9.68 5.47 10.65
CA SER A 77 -8.85 4.60 11.45
C SER A 77 -7.39 5.06 11.46
N ASP A 78 -6.80 5.05 12.65
CA ASP A 78 -5.36 5.17 12.87
C ASP A 78 -4.59 3.85 12.62
N THR A 79 -5.29 2.75 12.34
CA THR A 79 -4.71 1.40 12.23
C THR A 79 -5.04 0.67 10.93
N LEU A 80 -5.82 1.30 10.03
CA LEU A 80 -6.22 0.70 8.75
C LEU A 80 -5.00 0.30 7.88
N TYR A 81 -3.93 1.08 7.91
CA TYR A 81 -2.69 0.81 7.18
C TYR A 81 -1.98 -0.49 7.63
N ARG A 82 -2.30 -1.03 8.82
CA ARG A 82 -1.72 -2.30 9.32
C ARG A 82 -2.29 -3.53 8.63
N ILE A 83 -3.43 -3.42 7.97
CA ILE A 83 -4.05 -4.53 7.26
C ILE A 83 -3.25 -4.81 5.99
N ALA A 84 -2.83 -6.06 5.79
CA ALA A 84 -1.92 -6.40 4.72
C ALA A 84 -2.57 -6.37 3.34
N GLU A 85 -3.82 -6.75 3.23
CA GLU A 85 -4.52 -6.91 1.97
C GLU A 85 -5.22 -5.60 1.55
N ARG A 86 -4.85 -5.07 0.38
CA ARG A 86 -5.34 -3.79 -0.12
C ARG A 86 -6.85 -3.79 -0.37
N SER A 87 -7.39 -4.88 -0.89
CA SER A 87 -8.84 -5.04 -1.10
C SER A 87 -9.61 -4.93 0.21
N HIS A 88 -9.10 -5.54 1.29
CA HIS A 88 -9.67 -5.43 2.62
C HIS A 88 -9.58 -4.00 3.16
N GLN A 89 -8.43 -3.33 3.00
CA GLN A 89 -8.29 -1.92 3.40
C GLN A 89 -9.33 -1.03 2.71
N GLU A 90 -9.48 -1.15 1.40
CA GLU A 90 -10.43 -0.37 0.62
C GLU A 90 -11.86 -0.61 1.07
N ASN A 91 -12.23 -1.88 1.32
CA ASN A 91 -13.56 -2.23 1.78
C ASN A 91 -13.85 -1.72 3.20
N LEU A 92 -12.91 -1.90 4.14
CA LEU A 92 -13.04 -1.41 5.50
C LEU A 92 -13.09 0.13 5.56
N SER A 93 -12.37 0.82 4.67
CA SER A 93 -12.48 2.27 4.51
C SER A 93 -13.89 2.69 4.09
N LYS A 94 -14.53 1.96 3.15
CA LYS A 94 -15.91 2.21 2.74
C LYS A 94 -16.89 1.99 3.90
N LEU A 95 -16.74 0.89 4.65
CA LEU A 95 -17.55 0.65 5.85
C LEU A 95 -17.37 1.75 6.89
N THR A 96 -16.13 2.22 7.10
CA THR A 96 -15.84 3.32 8.04
C THR A 96 -16.52 4.62 7.60
N LYS A 97 -16.51 4.94 6.31
CA LYS A 97 -17.24 6.09 5.77
C LYS A 97 -18.76 5.94 5.91
N GLN A 98 -19.28 4.71 5.83
CA GLN A 98 -20.70 4.42 5.95
C GLN A 98 -21.20 4.48 7.41
N TYR A 99 -20.45 3.93 8.37
CA TYR A 99 -20.90 3.76 9.75
C TYR A 99 -20.18 4.66 10.77
N GLY A 100 -18.96 5.10 10.50
CA GLY A 100 -18.21 6.03 11.34
C GLY A 100 -17.61 5.44 12.64
N ASN A 101 -17.71 4.14 12.87
CA ASN A 101 -17.33 3.44 14.11
C ASN A 101 -16.24 2.39 13.85
N TRP A 102 -15.01 2.85 13.73
CA TRP A 102 -13.87 1.98 13.42
C TRP A 102 -13.66 0.83 14.42
N SER A 103 -13.88 1.03 15.70
CA SER A 103 -13.66 -0.02 16.72
C SER A 103 -14.52 -1.26 16.48
N GLU A 104 -15.79 -1.06 16.13
CA GLU A 104 -16.74 -2.12 15.81
C GLU A 104 -16.40 -2.78 14.46
N ILE A 105 -15.99 -1.98 13.47
CA ILE A 105 -15.55 -2.48 12.17
C ILE A 105 -14.30 -3.34 12.31
N GLN A 106 -13.33 -2.93 13.13
CA GLN A 106 -12.13 -3.71 13.43
C GLN A 106 -12.47 -5.03 14.15
N ALA A 107 -13.41 -4.99 15.10
CA ALA A 107 -13.88 -6.20 15.79
C ALA A 107 -14.58 -7.16 14.83
N TYR A 108 -15.39 -6.64 13.90
CA TYR A 108 -16.01 -7.42 12.82
C TYR A 108 -14.95 -8.04 11.91
N TYR A 109 -13.97 -7.26 11.45
CA TYR A 109 -12.87 -7.76 10.63
C TYR A 109 -12.09 -8.88 11.33
N SER A 110 -11.81 -8.72 12.63
CA SER A 110 -11.14 -9.76 13.43
C SER A 110 -11.99 -11.04 13.53
N SER A 111 -13.31 -10.90 13.64
CA SER A 111 -14.23 -12.05 13.64
C SER A 111 -14.27 -12.77 12.29
N LEU A 112 -14.17 -12.02 11.15
CA LEU A 112 -14.04 -12.60 9.81
C LEU A 112 -12.74 -13.37 9.65
N LYS A 113 -11.61 -12.85 10.14
CA LYS A 113 -10.32 -13.56 10.13
C LYS A 113 -10.37 -14.85 10.94
N ASN A 114 -11.05 -14.85 12.09
CA ASN A 114 -11.27 -16.07 12.88
C ASN A 114 -12.14 -17.08 12.12
N LEU A 115 -13.18 -16.62 11.43
CA LEU A 115 -14.02 -17.48 10.59
C LEU A 115 -13.21 -18.08 9.44
N GLU A 116 -12.46 -17.27 8.70
CA GLU A 116 -11.59 -17.71 7.60
C GLU A 116 -10.61 -18.80 8.07
N LYS A 117 -9.93 -18.56 9.20
CA LYS A 117 -9.01 -19.52 9.80
C LYS A 117 -9.70 -20.81 10.20
N ALA A 118 -10.85 -20.75 10.84
CA ALA A 118 -11.61 -21.91 11.23
C ALA A 118 -12.08 -22.74 10.03
N VAL A 119 -12.54 -22.07 8.96
CA VAL A 119 -13.00 -22.72 7.73
C VAL A 119 -11.83 -23.37 6.99
N SER A 120 -10.67 -22.73 6.91
CA SER A 120 -9.47 -23.28 6.25
C SER A 120 -8.93 -24.50 6.98
N GLN A 121 -8.94 -24.48 8.32
CA GLN A 121 -8.48 -25.58 9.17
C GLN A 121 -9.53 -26.67 9.37
N PHE A 122 -10.75 -26.45 8.86
CA PHE A 122 -11.85 -27.38 9.08
C PHE A 122 -11.60 -28.74 8.43
N LYS A 123 -11.57 -29.78 9.27
CA LYS A 123 -11.48 -31.18 8.86
C LYS A 123 -12.83 -31.85 9.10
N VAL A 124 -13.33 -32.49 8.08
CA VAL A 124 -14.58 -33.25 8.19
C VAL A 124 -14.33 -34.49 9.03
N ASP A 125 -15.24 -34.79 9.97
CA ASP A 125 -15.20 -36.00 10.75
C ASP A 125 -15.36 -37.23 9.82
N SER A 126 -14.43 -38.19 9.95
CA SER A 126 -14.41 -39.40 9.14
C SER A 126 -15.70 -40.21 9.23
N SER A 127 -16.43 -40.11 10.35
CA SER A 127 -17.73 -40.74 10.53
C SER A 127 -18.84 -40.15 9.65
N LEU A 128 -18.74 -38.89 9.31
CA LEU A 128 -19.72 -38.15 8.49
C LEU A 128 -19.42 -38.26 6.99
N ILE A 129 -18.18 -38.55 6.61
CA ILE A 129 -17.78 -38.70 5.20
C ILE A 129 -18.61 -39.85 4.52
N LYS A 130 -18.92 -40.92 5.24
CA LYS A 130 -19.73 -42.02 4.73
C LYS A 130 -21.19 -41.65 4.42
N ALA A 131 -21.69 -40.56 5.04
CA ALA A 131 -23.08 -40.11 4.85
C ALA A 131 -23.26 -39.17 3.66
N TYR A 132 -22.18 -38.59 3.16
CA TYR A 132 -22.20 -37.61 2.06
C TYR A 132 -21.32 -38.12 0.90
N SER A 133 -21.79 -37.92 -0.34
CA SER A 133 -20.95 -38.16 -1.51
C SER A 133 -19.75 -37.18 -1.52
N ASN A 134 -18.55 -37.66 -1.88
CA ASN A 134 -17.32 -36.86 -1.93
C ASN A 134 -17.49 -35.55 -2.72
N ASN A 135 -18.23 -35.60 -3.85
CA ASN A 135 -18.50 -34.38 -4.65
C ASN A 135 -19.32 -33.33 -3.90
N LYS A 136 -20.35 -33.75 -3.15
CA LYS A 136 -21.16 -32.82 -2.35
C LYS A 136 -20.33 -32.23 -1.20
N LEU A 137 -19.50 -33.02 -0.57
CA LEU A 137 -18.62 -32.59 0.51
C LEU A 137 -17.66 -31.50 0.04
N THR A 138 -16.98 -31.73 -1.09
CA THR A 138 -16.06 -30.78 -1.71
C THR A 138 -16.80 -29.48 -2.10
N THR A 139 -18.00 -29.60 -2.67
CA THR A 139 -18.82 -28.44 -3.04
C THR A 139 -19.19 -27.60 -1.81
N TYR A 140 -19.63 -28.22 -0.72
CA TYR A 140 -19.99 -27.51 0.50
C TYR A 140 -18.78 -26.86 1.17
N LYS A 141 -17.63 -27.54 1.21
CA LYS A 141 -16.38 -26.98 1.73
C LYS A 141 -15.94 -25.77 0.91
N ASN A 142 -15.94 -25.87 -0.42
CA ASN A 142 -15.61 -24.75 -1.30
C ASN A 142 -16.59 -23.57 -1.13
N LYS A 143 -17.88 -23.87 -1.01
CA LYS A 143 -18.90 -22.83 -0.76
C LYS A 143 -18.68 -22.13 0.58
N SER A 144 -18.27 -22.85 1.62
CA SER A 144 -17.93 -22.28 2.93
C SER A 144 -16.70 -21.38 2.83
N ILE A 145 -15.61 -21.83 2.17
CA ILE A 145 -14.37 -21.06 2.01
C ILE A 145 -14.63 -19.81 1.19
N LEU A 146 -15.26 -19.93 0.03
CA LEU A 146 -15.57 -18.78 -0.84
C LEU A 146 -16.52 -17.81 -0.17
N GLY A 147 -17.53 -18.32 0.54
CA GLY A 147 -18.48 -17.49 1.26
C GLY A 147 -17.86 -16.71 2.41
N ALA A 148 -16.95 -17.33 3.18
CA ALA A 148 -16.22 -16.62 4.22
C ALA A 148 -15.28 -15.55 3.64
N LYS A 149 -14.59 -15.85 2.52
CA LYS A 149 -13.70 -14.89 1.83
C LYS A 149 -14.48 -13.73 1.23
N SER A 150 -15.64 -13.96 0.63
CA SER A 150 -16.43 -12.89 0.02
C SER A 150 -16.87 -11.82 1.01
N LEU A 151 -17.08 -12.17 2.29
CA LEU A 151 -17.44 -11.20 3.35
C LEU A 151 -16.40 -10.10 3.55
N PHE A 152 -15.12 -10.34 3.23
CA PHE A 152 -14.08 -9.32 3.30
C PHE A 152 -14.20 -8.25 2.21
N GLU A 153 -14.87 -8.55 1.11
CA GLU A 153 -14.99 -7.65 -0.05
C GLU A 153 -16.35 -6.95 -0.11
N LEU A 154 -17.33 -7.40 0.68
CA LEU A 154 -18.65 -6.83 0.72
C LEU A 154 -18.74 -5.61 1.64
N ASN A 155 -19.38 -4.53 1.14
CA ASN A 155 -19.67 -3.31 1.90
C ASN A 155 -21.14 -2.89 1.83
N ASP A 156 -21.94 -3.57 1.02
CA ASP A 156 -23.39 -3.36 0.93
C ASP A 156 -24.09 -4.21 1.99
N ASP A 157 -24.98 -3.56 2.79
CA ASP A 157 -25.69 -4.19 3.89
C ASP A 157 -26.52 -5.40 3.48
N ASN A 158 -27.22 -5.28 2.34
CA ASN A 158 -28.08 -6.36 1.83
C ASN A 158 -27.23 -7.56 1.42
N LYS A 159 -26.12 -7.31 0.73
CA LYS A 159 -25.21 -8.37 0.28
C LYS A 159 -24.50 -9.06 1.44
N ILE A 160 -24.07 -8.30 2.46
CA ILE A 160 -23.46 -8.87 3.67
C ILE A 160 -24.47 -9.75 4.40
N THR A 161 -25.70 -9.25 4.59
CA THR A 161 -26.75 -10.01 5.28
C THR A 161 -27.15 -11.25 4.50
N GLU A 162 -27.29 -11.16 3.18
CA GLU A 162 -27.55 -12.30 2.30
C GLU A 162 -26.44 -13.35 2.41
N GLN A 163 -25.17 -12.92 2.31
CA GLN A 163 -24.04 -13.84 2.38
C GLN A 163 -23.94 -14.53 3.76
N ILE A 164 -24.18 -13.80 4.83
CA ILE A 164 -24.28 -14.37 6.19
C ILE A 164 -25.39 -15.41 6.25
N SER A 165 -26.57 -15.13 5.69
CA SER A 165 -27.69 -16.08 5.69
C SER A 165 -27.39 -17.36 4.90
N VAL A 166 -26.67 -17.24 3.78
CA VAL A 166 -26.19 -18.39 3.00
C VAL A 166 -25.24 -19.27 3.82
N LEU A 167 -24.28 -18.67 4.53
CA LEU A 167 -23.37 -19.37 5.41
C LEU A 167 -24.09 -20.00 6.61
N ASP A 168 -25.07 -19.29 7.18
CA ASP A 168 -25.89 -19.80 8.27
C ASP A 168 -26.64 -21.07 7.88
N SER A 169 -27.32 -21.05 6.72
CA SER A 169 -28.02 -22.22 6.17
C SER A 169 -27.06 -23.40 5.95
N LEU A 170 -25.80 -23.11 5.55
CA LEU A 170 -24.79 -24.13 5.35
C LEU A 170 -24.30 -24.71 6.68
N TYR A 171 -24.13 -23.86 7.70
CA TYR A 171 -23.56 -24.29 9.00
C TYR A 171 -24.61 -24.91 9.94
N GLN A 172 -25.89 -24.82 9.62
CA GLN A 172 -26.93 -25.62 10.24
C GLN A 172 -26.84 -27.11 9.88
N LEU A 173 -26.15 -27.44 8.78
CA LEU A 173 -25.87 -28.84 8.46
C LEU A 173 -24.96 -29.44 9.55
N ARG A 174 -25.29 -30.66 10.00
CA ARG A 174 -24.50 -31.40 11.02
C ARG A 174 -23.01 -31.46 10.71
N LEU A 175 -22.66 -31.40 9.43
CA LEU A 175 -21.29 -31.43 8.93
C LEU A 175 -20.46 -30.23 9.39
N PHE A 176 -21.07 -29.04 9.48
CA PHE A 176 -20.40 -27.76 9.80
C PHE A 176 -20.83 -27.16 11.16
N SER A 177 -21.49 -27.95 12.00
CA SER A 177 -22.03 -27.46 13.28
C SER A 177 -20.98 -26.80 14.19
N SER A 178 -19.72 -27.22 14.09
CA SER A 178 -18.60 -26.60 14.82
C SER A 178 -18.25 -25.19 14.37
N LEU A 179 -18.63 -24.77 13.14
CA LEU A 179 -18.41 -23.42 12.62
C LEU A 179 -19.53 -22.45 12.99
N ASN A 180 -20.70 -22.97 13.40
CA ASN A 180 -21.87 -22.16 13.73
C ASN A 180 -21.60 -21.12 14.84
N PRO A 181 -20.96 -21.46 15.99
CA PRO A 181 -20.67 -20.47 17.03
C PRO A 181 -19.77 -19.33 16.54
N ILE A 182 -18.87 -19.62 15.61
CA ILE A 182 -17.94 -18.61 15.05
C ILE A 182 -18.72 -17.66 14.14
N LEU A 183 -19.64 -18.17 13.32
CA LEU A 183 -20.53 -17.36 12.48
C LEU A 183 -21.46 -16.48 13.32
N GLU A 184 -21.95 -16.98 14.45
CA GLU A 184 -22.80 -16.18 15.39
C GLU A 184 -22.02 -14.97 15.93
N ILE A 185 -20.71 -15.12 16.21
CA ILE A 185 -19.87 -13.98 16.60
C ILE A 185 -19.77 -12.96 15.46
N VAL A 186 -19.62 -13.42 14.20
CA VAL A 186 -19.60 -12.52 13.03
C VAL A 186 -20.93 -11.75 12.92
N LYS A 187 -22.07 -12.42 13.06
CA LYS A 187 -23.40 -11.79 13.05
C LYS A 187 -23.54 -10.74 14.15
N LEU A 188 -23.11 -11.09 15.36
CA LEU A 188 -23.15 -10.19 16.51
C LEU A 188 -22.31 -8.93 16.23
N LYS A 189 -21.05 -9.11 15.79
CA LYS A 189 -20.15 -7.97 15.50
C LYS A 189 -20.66 -7.10 14.37
N TYR A 190 -21.25 -7.69 13.33
CA TYR A 190 -21.90 -6.93 12.26
C TYR A 190 -23.11 -6.12 12.77
N SER A 191 -23.93 -6.72 13.63
CA SER A 191 -25.06 -6.01 14.25
C SER A 191 -24.62 -4.85 15.17
N GLU A 192 -23.48 -5.00 15.84
CA GLU A 192 -22.88 -3.93 16.67
C GLU A 192 -22.47 -2.73 15.81
N ILE A 193 -21.90 -2.93 14.61
CA ILE A 193 -21.59 -1.85 13.66
C ILE A 193 -22.83 -1.02 13.37
N LYS A 194 -23.96 -1.66 13.08
CA LYS A 194 -25.22 -0.99 12.74
C LYS A 194 -25.82 -0.25 13.94
N ARG A 195 -25.79 -0.88 15.10
CA ARG A 195 -26.36 -0.30 16.34
C ARG A 195 -25.57 0.91 16.82
N ASN A 196 -24.23 0.87 16.70
CA ASN A 196 -23.33 1.89 17.23
C ASN A 196 -22.87 2.86 16.13
N THR A 197 -23.67 3.07 15.09
CA THR A 197 -23.34 3.96 13.99
C THR A 197 -23.09 5.40 14.46
N THR A 198 -21.95 5.98 14.03
CA THR A 198 -21.51 7.34 14.39
C THR A 198 -21.09 8.14 13.17
N ASN A 199 -21.93 8.20 12.14
CA ASN A 199 -21.64 8.84 10.85
C ASN A 199 -21.20 10.29 10.94
N TRP A 200 -21.64 11.01 12.00
CA TRP A 200 -21.25 12.41 12.23
C TRP A 200 -19.75 12.59 12.41
N LYS A 201 -19.03 11.56 12.85
CA LYS A 201 -17.56 11.58 12.99
C LYS A 201 -16.83 11.77 11.66
N ASN A 202 -17.45 11.41 10.53
CA ASN A 202 -16.87 11.60 9.21
C ASN A 202 -16.72 13.09 8.83
N TYR A 203 -17.51 13.97 9.44
CA TYR A 203 -17.53 15.40 9.15
C TYR A 203 -16.64 16.22 10.10
N ILE A 204 -16.03 15.59 11.09
CA ILE A 204 -15.13 16.26 12.03
C ILE A 204 -13.69 15.97 11.62
N PRO A 205 -12.90 17.01 11.23
CA PRO A 205 -11.50 16.82 10.93
C PRO A 205 -10.72 16.46 12.21
N SER A 206 -9.80 15.53 12.06
CA SER A 206 -8.89 15.06 13.13
C SER A 206 -7.46 15.12 12.63
N ILE A 207 -6.57 15.60 13.48
CA ILE A 207 -5.13 15.60 13.23
C ILE A 207 -4.52 14.51 14.09
N GLN A 208 -3.92 13.51 13.43
CA GLN A 208 -3.24 12.41 14.10
C GLN A 208 -1.73 12.62 14.03
N PHE A 209 -1.06 12.59 15.16
CA PHE A 209 0.40 12.68 15.24
C PHE A 209 0.99 11.28 15.34
N ASN A 210 1.74 10.88 14.32
CA ASN A 210 2.34 9.54 14.21
C ASN A 210 3.77 9.47 14.78
N GLY A 211 4.33 10.60 15.22
CA GLY A 211 5.70 10.69 15.70
C GLY A 211 6.74 10.30 14.63
N PHE A 212 7.88 9.80 15.08
CA PHE A 212 8.98 9.41 14.17
C PHE A 212 8.84 8.01 13.58
N SER A 213 7.90 7.19 14.07
CA SER A 213 7.64 5.86 13.54
C SER A 213 6.70 5.93 12.33
N ASN A 214 7.22 6.44 11.20
CA ASN A 214 6.47 6.58 9.95
C ASN A 214 7.33 6.24 8.73
N GLN A 215 6.68 5.95 7.60
CA GLN A 215 7.35 5.50 6.38
C GLN A 215 8.33 6.54 5.82
N TYR A 216 7.96 7.82 5.84
CA TYR A 216 8.83 8.89 5.36
C TYR A 216 10.09 9.04 6.22
N HIS A 217 9.97 8.96 7.55
CA HIS A 217 11.11 8.98 8.45
C HIS A 217 12.03 7.77 8.22
N LEU A 218 11.44 6.58 8.10
CA LEU A 218 12.17 5.35 7.80
C LEU A 218 12.91 5.44 6.46
N TRP A 219 12.29 5.99 5.42
CA TRP A 219 12.89 6.17 4.11
C TRP A 219 14.05 7.17 4.15
N LEU A 220 13.90 8.28 4.89
CA LEU A 220 14.89 9.36 4.93
C LEU A 220 16.08 9.06 5.84
N PHE A 221 15.82 8.60 7.07
CA PHE A 221 16.82 8.40 8.13
C PHE A 221 17.22 6.94 8.35
N GLY A 222 16.41 6.00 7.86
CA GLY A 222 16.60 4.58 8.10
C GLY A 222 16.09 4.10 9.45
N ASP A 223 16.31 2.83 9.70
CA ASP A 223 15.99 2.15 10.96
C ASP A 223 16.92 0.96 11.15
N SER A 224 17.66 0.95 12.24
CA SER A 224 18.62 -0.10 12.57
C SER A 224 17.94 -1.45 12.81
N ASP A 225 16.75 -1.46 13.40
CA ASP A 225 16.00 -2.70 13.70
C ASP A 225 15.51 -3.39 12.41
N ARG A 226 15.31 -2.61 11.35
CA ARG A 226 14.92 -3.10 10.03
C ARG A 226 16.09 -3.24 9.05
N ASN A 227 17.32 -3.00 9.52
CA ASN A 227 18.54 -3.04 8.73
C ASN A 227 18.48 -2.13 7.48
N ARG A 228 18.00 -0.88 7.66
CA ARG A 228 17.89 0.16 6.63
C ARG A 228 18.69 1.39 7.02
N GLY A 229 19.57 1.85 6.10
CA GLY A 229 20.42 3.02 6.33
C GLY A 229 19.73 4.36 6.11
N GLY A 230 18.72 4.41 5.23
CA GLY A 230 18.02 5.63 4.80
C GLY A 230 18.79 6.49 3.79
N VAL A 231 18.04 7.32 3.06
CA VAL A 231 18.59 8.13 1.95
C VAL A 231 19.69 9.08 2.39
N ILE A 232 19.59 9.68 3.57
CA ILE A 232 20.62 10.59 4.10
C ILE A 232 21.98 9.89 4.30
N ARG A 233 21.96 8.59 4.58
CA ARG A 233 23.17 7.78 4.73
C ARG A 233 23.61 7.10 3.42
N GLY A 234 22.97 7.44 2.29
CA GLY A 234 23.29 6.88 0.98
C GLY A 234 22.68 5.50 0.73
N ASP A 235 21.78 5.02 1.59
CA ASP A 235 21.04 3.78 1.36
C ASP A 235 19.71 4.09 0.65
N PHE A 236 19.72 3.92 -0.67
CA PHE A 236 18.56 4.09 -1.53
C PHE A 236 17.68 2.83 -1.61
N GLY A 237 18.03 1.78 -0.86
CA GLY A 237 17.36 0.48 -0.90
C GLY A 237 17.75 -0.39 -2.10
N LYS A 238 16.98 -1.46 -2.29
CA LYS A 238 17.17 -2.42 -3.38
C LYS A 238 16.00 -2.39 -4.35
N SER A 239 16.29 -2.62 -5.62
CA SER A 239 15.29 -2.79 -6.67
C SER A 239 14.54 -4.11 -6.48
N TYR A 240 13.22 -4.07 -6.49
CA TYR A 240 12.36 -5.27 -6.37
C TYR A 240 12.31 -6.12 -7.64
N ILE A 241 12.95 -5.67 -8.74
CA ILE A 241 12.96 -6.38 -10.03
C ILE A 241 14.14 -7.33 -10.12
N ASP A 242 15.33 -6.87 -9.75
CA ASP A 242 16.60 -7.58 -9.93
C ASP A 242 17.43 -7.68 -8.65
N ASN A 243 16.87 -7.29 -7.52
CA ASN A 243 17.48 -7.32 -6.18
C ASN A 243 18.84 -6.57 -6.08
N LYS A 244 19.18 -5.73 -7.07
CA LYS A 244 20.41 -4.91 -7.06
C LYS A 244 20.20 -3.66 -6.22
N SER A 245 21.27 -3.17 -5.60
CA SER A 245 21.29 -1.87 -4.91
C SER A 245 20.94 -0.75 -5.90
N ILE A 246 20.03 0.14 -5.51
CA ILE A 246 19.67 1.31 -6.32
C ILE A 246 20.86 2.27 -6.40
N GLY A 247 21.66 2.38 -5.32
CA GLY A 247 22.89 3.19 -5.30
C GLY A 247 23.88 2.74 -6.38
N ASP A 248 24.10 1.43 -6.52
CA ASP A 248 25.03 0.90 -7.54
C ASP A 248 24.53 1.20 -8.95
N LYS A 249 23.22 1.03 -9.21
CA LYS A 249 22.62 1.40 -10.50
C LYS A 249 22.74 2.90 -10.81
N MET A 250 22.59 3.75 -9.81
CA MET A 250 22.77 5.20 -9.99
C MET A 250 24.22 5.53 -10.35
N LEU A 251 25.19 4.91 -9.64
CA LEU A 251 26.61 5.09 -9.94
C LEU A 251 26.97 4.57 -11.33
N GLU A 252 26.38 3.47 -11.76
CA GLU A 252 26.60 2.90 -13.10
C GLU A 252 26.06 3.80 -14.22
N MET A 253 24.95 4.51 -13.98
CA MET A 253 24.32 5.42 -14.96
C MET A 253 24.86 6.86 -14.88
N PHE A 254 25.45 7.26 -13.77
CA PHE A 254 25.95 8.61 -13.54
C PHE A 254 26.94 9.10 -14.61
N PRO A 255 27.93 8.30 -15.07
CA PRO A 255 28.89 8.74 -16.07
C PRO A 255 28.25 9.17 -17.38
N TYR A 256 27.19 8.46 -17.83
CA TYR A 256 26.49 8.78 -19.07
C TYR A 256 25.76 10.14 -18.98
N SER A 257 25.05 10.37 -17.89
CA SER A 257 24.37 11.65 -17.66
C SER A 257 25.37 12.81 -17.52
N PHE A 258 26.46 12.58 -16.80
CA PHE A 258 27.51 13.56 -16.58
C PHE A 258 28.18 13.96 -17.90
N PHE A 259 28.49 12.99 -18.76
CA PHE A 259 29.08 13.21 -20.06
C PHE A 259 28.17 14.03 -20.99
N LEU A 260 26.87 13.72 -21.02
CA LEU A 260 25.88 14.49 -21.76
C LEU A 260 25.78 15.94 -21.29
N VAL A 261 25.81 16.17 -19.98
CA VAL A 261 25.77 17.53 -19.41
C VAL A 261 27.02 18.31 -19.79
N ILE A 262 28.20 17.70 -19.70
CA ILE A 262 29.47 18.37 -20.13
C ILE A 262 29.43 18.75 -21.59
N ILE A 263 29.05 17.82 -22.50
CA ILE A 263 28.93 18.11 -23.93
C ILE A 263 27.95 19.25 -24.17
N SER A 264 26.79 19.22 -23.50
CA SER A 264 25.76 20.27 -23.63
C SER A 264 26.29 21.64 -23.19
N ILE A 265 27.06 21.70 -22.13
CA ILE A 265 27.71 22.94 -21.65
C ILE A 265 28.73 23.43 -22.67
N ILE A 266 29.62 22.54 -23.17
CA ILE A 266 30.63 22.90 -24.15
C ILE A 266 29.97 23.45 -25.43
N LEU A 267 28.95 22.77 -25.96
CA LEU A 267 28.19 23.20 -27.12
C LEU A 267 27.50 24.56 -26.91
N ALA A 268 26.88 24.73 -25.72
CA ALA A 268 26.24 26.00 -25.36
C ALA A 268 27.24 27.17 -25.40
N TYR A 269 28.41 27.00 -24.76
CA TYR A 269 29.45 28.04 -24.79
C TYR A 269 30.05 28.24 -26.19
N LEU A 270 30.28 27.19 -26.95
CA LEU A 270 30.83 27.27 -28.32
C LEU A 270 29.91 28.03 -29.28
N ILE A 271 28.60 27.94 -29.06
CA ILE A 271 27.61 28.69 -29.85
C ILE A 271 27.39 30.11 -29.27
N SER A 272 27.19 30.25 -27.95
CA SER A 272 26.80 31.50 -27.33
C SER A 272 27.90 32.56 -27.37
N ILE A 273 29.17 32.16 -27.21
CA ILE A 273 30.30 33.12 -27.24
C ILE A 273 30.46 33.79 -28.61
N PRO A 274 30.58 33.06 -29.73
CA PRO A 274 30.64 33.71 -31.04
C PRO A 274 29.43 34.53 -31.43
N LEU A 275 28.22 34.04 -31.08
CA LEU A 275 26.97 34.75 -31.33
C LEU A 275 26.92 36.06 -30.51
N GLY A 276 27.32 36.03 -29.21
CA GLY A 276 27.35 37.23 -28.37
C GLY A 276 28.36 38.28 -28.86
N ILE A 277 29.57 37.84 -29.27
CA ILE A 277 30.60 38.74 -29.84
C ILE A 277 30.10 39.35 -31.14
N TYR A 278 29.51 38.55 -32.05
CA TYR A 278 29.03 39.04 -33.32
C TYR A 278 27.82 39.96 -33.17
N SER A 279 26.90 39.67 -32.29
CA SER A 279 25.75 40.53 -31.90
C SER A 279 26.25 41.88 -31.38
N ALA A 280 27.23 41.85 -30.44
CA ALA A 280 27.84 43.11 -29.91
C ALA A 280 28.58 43.92 -30.98
N TYR A 281 29.26 43.27 -31.94
CA TYR A 281 29.93 43.93 -33.06
C TYR A 281 28.96 44.62 -34.01
N LYS A 282 27.83 43.95 -34.29
CA LYS A 282 26.74 44.44 -35.14
C LYS A 282 25.55 44.96 -34.38
N LYS A 283 25.78 45.74 -33.33
CA LYS A 283 24.76 46.35 -32.52
C LYS A 283 23.72 47.11 -33.35
N ASP A 284 22.46 47.01 -32.95
CA ASP A 284 21.29 47.66 -33.57
C ASP A 284 20.98 47.19 -35.00
N THR A 285 21.54 46.05 -35.45
CA THR A 285 21.19 45.41 -36.75
C THR A 285 20.05 44.39 -36.55
N LEU A 286 19.44 43.98 -37.70
CA LEU A 286 18.44 42.89 -37.69
C LEU A 286 18.95 41.64 -37.01
N PHE A 287 20.22 41.29 -37.15
CA PHE A 287 20.83 40.13 -36.49
C PHE A 287 20.83 40.24 -34.99
N ASP A 288 21.23 41.41 -34.46
CA ASP A 288 21.23 41.65 -33.01
C ASP A 288 19.81 41.60 -32.42
N ASN A 289 18.83 42.19 -33.12
CA ASN A 289 17.42 42.09 -32.72
C ASN A 289 16.89 40.67 -32.74
N VAL A 290 17.21 39.87 -33.75
CA VAL A 290 16.78 38.45 -33.80
C VAL A 290 17.41 37.61 -32.67
N VAL A 291 18.74 37.78 -32.45
CA VAL A 291 19.43 37.07 -31.35
C VAL A 291 18.86 37.48 -30.00
N SER A 292 18.62 38.77 -29.79
CA SER A 292 18.02 39.27 -28.54
C SER A 292 16.62 38.69 -28.31
N VAL A 293 15.77 38.66 -29.33
CA VAL A 293 14.43 38.05 -29.25
C VAL A 293 14.50 36.55 -28.93
N LEU A 294 15.42 35.83 -29.58
CA LEU A 294 15.61 34.39 -29.31
C LEU A 294 16.08 34.14 -27.87
N VAL A 295 16.99 34.93 -27.32
CA VAL A 295 17.47 34.82 -25.94
C VAL A 295 16.39 35.16 -24.94
N PHE A 296 15.48 36.09 -25.24
CA PHE A 296 14.34 36.41 -24.37
C PHE A 296 13.20 35.40 -24.45
N MET A 297 13.11 34.60 -25.51
CA MET A 297 12.07 33.56 -25.65
C MET A 297 12.48 32.22 -25.05
N LEU A 298 13.76 31.97 -24.80
CA LEU A 298 14.31 30.75 -24.18
C LEU A 298 14.37 30.88 -22.66
#